data_accf2e71c72c077913fe66c241c31043
#
_entry.id   accf2e71c72c077913fe66c241c31043
#
_cell.length_a   1.000
_cell.length_b   1.000
_cell.length_c   1.000
_cell.angle_alpha   90.00
_cell.angle_beta   90.00
_cell.angle_gamma   90.00
#
_symmetry.space_group_name_H-M   'P 1'
#
loop_
_entity.id
_entity.type
_entity.pdbx_description
1 polymer ?
#
loop_
_entity_poly.entity_id
_entity_poly.type
_entity_poly.pdbx_seq_one_letter_code
_entity_poly.pdbx_strand_id
1 'polypeptide(L)'
;MHNLFSPDVINNIKLSVLGCNSVVLDENWKSRMFSSPYSRLYFVKSGDGFIKTESGTVKLKSGNVYLIPAEFRFSYGCTHLEKIFFHISVTTPNRYDLFSNLQKVCSMPFSPEEYDRLERLTESAESYEKLLEVKAFLMNIMAKFASDFSETETPVKKYGEIVKNVISLISHNLSIKSDVKQFADRLYISESKLRNVFLKEMGIPIGKYIDDMIFIKAKELLAKEQLTIADISAELGFCDQFYFSRRFKEKFGETPSSFRKNIPGDFI
;
A
#
# COMPACT_ATOMS: atom_id res chain seq x y z
N MET A 1 -23.00 -25.10 -13.06
CA MET A 1 -22.83 -24.22 -11.89
C MET A 1 -21.82 -23.16 -12.27
N HIS A 2 -22.23 -21.90 -12.41
CA HIS A 2 -21.30 -20.80 -12.60
C HIS A 2 -20.70 -20.45 -11.23
N ASN A 3 -19.44 -20.80 -11.00
CA ASN A 3 -18.70 -20.25 -9.85
C ASN A 3 -18.47 -18.78 -10.11
N LEU A 4 -19.31 -17.91 -9.56
CA LEU A 4 -19.23 -16.46 -9.71
C LEU A 4 -17.95 -15.89 -9.10
N PHE A 5 -17.43 -16.50 -8.03
CA PHE A 5 -16.24 -16.01 -7.32
C PHE A 5 -15.37 -17.16 -6.83
N SER A 6 -14.04 -16.95 -6.82
CA SER A 6 -13.12 -17.83 -6.11
C SER A 6 -13.02 -17.35 -4.65
N PRO A 7 -13.39 -18.16 -3.65
CA PRO A 7 -13.24 -17.80 -2.24
C PRO A 7 -11.82 -17.38 -1.89
N ASP A 8 -10.82 -18.02 -2.50
CA ASP A 8 -9.41 -17.71 -2.26
C ASP A 8 -9.03 -16.29 -2.69
N VAL A 9 -9.61 -15.79 -3.78
CA VAL A 9 -9.33 -14.42 -4.25
C VAL A 9 -9.92 -13.41 -3.27
N ILE A 10 -11.19 -13.58 -2.88
CA ILE A 10 -11.88 -12.70 -1.93
C ILE A 10 -11.16 -12.69 -0.57
N ASN A 11 -10.83 -13.87 -0.04
CA ASN A 11 -10.20 -14.02 1.27
C ASN A 11 -8.77 -13.44 1.33
N ASN A 12 -8.14 -13.25 0.18
CA ASN A 12 -6.80 -12.69 0.08
C ASN A 12 -6.76 -11.21 -0.36
N ILE A 13 -7.92 -10.55 -0.52
CA ILE A 13 -7.99 -9.10 -0.61
C ILE A 13 -8.02 -8.54 0.82
N LYS A 14 -6.99 -7.79 1.20
CA LYS A 14 -6.87 -7.23 2.56
C LYS A 14 -6.75 -5.73 2.51
N LEU A 15 -7.64 -5.04 3.23
CA LEU A 15 -7.51 -3.62 3.51
C LEU A 15 -6.80 -3.45 4.86
N SER A 16 -5.68 -2.75 4.84
CA SER A 16 -4.95 -2.28 6.03
C SER A 16 -5.05 -0.76 6.10
N VAL A 17 -5.45 -0.23 7.26
CA VAL A 17 -5.38 1.20 7.58
C VAL A 17 -4.10 1.41 8.38
N LEU A 18 -3.20 2.23 7.88
CA LEU A 18 -1.87 2.49 8.44
C LEU A 18 -1.86 3.79 9.24
N GLY A 19 -2.77 4.71 8.96
CA GLY A 19 -2.98 5.96 9.66
C GLY A 19 -4.24 6.64 9.16
N CYS A 20 -4.89 7.41 10.03
CA CYS A 20 -6.03 8.25 9.68
C CYS A 20 -6.14 9.40 10.67
N ASN A 21 -6.58 10.55 10.19
CA ASN A 21 -6.91 11.69 11.04
C ASN A 21 -7.83 12.68 10.31
N SER A 22 -8.49 13.54 11.09
CA SER A 22 -9.14 14.77 10.60
C SER A 22 -8.23 15.95 10.91
N VAL A 23 -7.89 16.75 9.91
CA VAL A 23 -6.86 17.80 10.03
C VAL A 23 -7.29 19.08 9.35
N VAL A 24 -6.91 20.20 9.98
CA VAL A 24 -6.90 21.53 9.36
C VAL A 24 -5.46 21.94 9.17
N LEU A 25 -5.06 22.16 7.94
CA LEU A 25 -3.69 22.36 7.50
C LEU A 25 -3.49 23.78 6.96
N ASP A 26 -2.29 24.31 7.13
CA ASP A 26 -1.86 25.61 6.67
C ASP A 26 -0.69 25.51 5.66
N GLU A 27 -0.04 26.62 5.35
CA GLU A 27 1.09 26.72 4.42
C GLU A 27 2.34 25.92 4.82
N ASN A 28 2.41 25.42 6.06
CA ASN A 28 3.48 24.55 6.53
C ASN A 28 3.30 23.12 6.03
N TRP A 29 2.07 22.74 5.63
CA TRP A 29 1.81 21.44 5.01
C TRP A 29 2.31 21.45 3.55
N LYS A 30 3.57 21.13 3.40
CA LYS A 30 4.26 21.05 2.10
C LYS A 30 5.32 19.97 2.10
N SER A 31 5.56 19.38 0.95
CA SER A 31 6.62 18.37 0.78
C SER A 31 7.45 18.61 -0.47
N ARG A 32 8.66 18.04 -0.48
CA ARG A 32 9.40 17.77 -1.72
C ARG A 32 8.80 16.53 -2.40
N MET A 33 9.21 16.28 -3.65
CA MET A 33 8.81 15.06 -4.36
C MET A 33 9.25 13.81 -3.59
N PHE A 34 8.29 12.92 -3.29
CA PHE A 34 8.52 11.65 -2.61
C PHE A 34 7.50 10.60 -3.10
N SER A 35 7.68 9.35 -2.70
CA SER A 35 6.67 8.29 -2.82
C SER A 35 6.43 7.63 -1.47
N SER A 36 5.29 7.02 -1.28
CA SER A 36 4.98 6.25 -0.08
C SER A 36 4.61 4.81 -0.42
N PRO A 37 4.87 3.84 0.47
CA PRO A 37 4.57 2.43 0.24
C PRO A 37 3.08 2.09 0.36
N TYR A 38 2.24 3.09 0.55
CA TYR A 38 0.80 2.98 0.75
C TYR A 38 0.05 4.03 -0.05
N SER A 39 -1.17 3.71 -0.38
CA SER A 39 -2.10 4.63 -1.01
C SER A 39 -2.68 5.62 0.00
N ARG A 40 -3.01 6.83 -0.46
CA ARG A 40 -3.61 7.87 0.38
C ARG A 40 -4.99 8.20 -0.14
N LEU A 41 -5.94 8.30 0.77
CA LEU A 41 -7.26 8.86 0.51
C LEU A 41 -7.37 10.21 1.21
N TYR A 42 -7.73 11.25 0.45
CA TYR A 42 -8.00 12.57 0.99
C TYR A 42 -9.45 12.93 0.71
N PHE A 43 -10.26 12.99 1.75
CA PHE A 43 -11.65 13.48 1.71
C PHE A 43 -11.60 14.97 2.02
N VAL A 44 -11.79 15.82 1.01
CA VAL A 44 -11.57 17.27 1.14
C VAL A 44 -12.88 17.95 1.51
N LYS A 45 -12.93 18.58 2.70
CA LYS A 45 -14.05 19.37 3.18
C LYS A 45 -14.02 20.79 2.64
N SER A 46 -12.86 21.45 2.79
CA SER A 46 -12.68 22.85 2.35
C SER A 46 -11.22 23.16 2.05
N GLY A 47 -10.95 24.26 1.36
CA GLY A 47 -9.61 24.80 1.16
C GLY A 47 -9.07 24.68 -0.26
N ASP A 48 -7.74 24.88 -0.42
CA ASP A 48 -7.07 25.12 -1.71
C ASP A 48 -5.79 24.30 -1.91
N GLY A 49 -5.71 23.09 -1.35
CA GLY A 49 -4.56 22.20 -1.49
C GLY A 49 -4.28 21.76 -2.93
N PHE A 50 -3.09 21.24 -3.15
CA PHE A 50 -2.68 20.67 -4.42
C PHE A 50 -1.76 19.46 -4.26
N ILE A 51 -1.78 18.59 -5.27
CA ILE A 51 -0.84 17.49 -5.50
C ILE A 51 -0.10 17.80 -6.79
N LYS A 52 1.22 17.97 -6.73
CA LYS A 52 2.08 18.17 -7.90
C LYS A 52 2.75 16.84 -8.26
N THR A 53 2.64 16.47 -9.52
CA THR A 53 3.19 15.24 -10.11
C THR A 53 4.15 15.60 -11.24
N GLU A 54 4.82 14.61 -11.81
CA GLU A 54 5.65 14.82 -13.01
C GLU A 54 4.81 15.23 -14.23
N SER A 55 3.53 14.80 -14.29
CA SER A 55 2.60 15.09 -15.40
C SER A 55 1.77 16.37 -15.21
N GLY A 56 1.88 17.05 -14.05
CA GLY A 56 1.13 18.27 -13.79
C GLY A 56 0.70 18.44 -12.34
N THR A 57 -0.23 19.37 -12.13
CA THR A 57 -0.75 19.69 -10.79
C THR A 57 -2.24 19.40 -10.71
N VAL A 58 -2.63 18.62 -9.72
CA VAL A 58 -4.02 18.32 -9.38
C VAL A 58 -4.43 19.22 -8.21
N LYS A 59 -5.44 20.05 -8.40
CA LYS A 59 -6.01 20.89 -7.32
C LYS A 59 -6.96 20.03 -6.47
N LEU A 60 -6.79 20.10 -5.16
CA LEU A 60 -7.69 19.46 -4.20
C LEU A 60 -8.91 20.36 -4.01
N LYS A 61 -10.06 19.91 -4.50
CA LYS A 61 -11.33 20.67 -4.46
C LYS A 61 -12.22 20.10 -3.35
N SER A 62 -12.91 20.99 -2.64
CA SER A 62 -14.00 20.61 -1.72
C SER A 62 -15.01 19.69 -2.40
N GLY A 63 -15.63 18.79 -1.63
CA GLY A 63 -16.63 17.85 -2.14
C GLY A 63 -16.07 16.75 -3.03
N ASN A 64 -14.79 16.43 -2.88
CA ASN A 64 -14.14 15.33 -3.61
C ASN A 64 -13.32 14.47 -2.68
N VAL A 65 -13.22 13.18 -3.01
CA VAL A 65 -12.21 12.26 -2.48
C VAL A 65 -11.13 12.01 -3.54
N TYR A 66 -9.89 12.01 -3.10
CA TYR A 66 -8.72 11.78 -3.95
C TYR A 66 -8.00 10.51 -3.52
N LEU A 67 -7.66 9.66 -4.50
CA LEU A 67 -6.77 8.51 -4.33
C LEU A 67 -5.40 8.84 -4.91
N ILE A 68 -4.38 8.86 -4.07
CA ILE A 68 -2.98 8.95 -4.46
C ILE A 68 -2.39 7.55 -4.29
N PRO A 69 -1.98 6.89 -5.38
CA PRO A 69 -1.55 5.48 -5.32
C PRO A 69 -0.28 5.26 -4.51
N ALA A 70 -0.11 4.04 -4.00
CA ALA A 70 1.15 3.56 -3.47
C ALA A 70 2.27 3.64 -4.54
N GLU A 71 3.50 3.91 -4.12
CA GLU A 71 4.71 4.03 -4.96
C GLU A 71 4.67 5.16 -5.99
N PHE A 72 3.59 5.94 -6.06
CA PHE A 72 3.46 7.08 -6.94
C PHE A 72 4.27 8.28 -6.42
N ARG A 73 4.99 8.98 -7.32
CA ARG A 73 5.82 10.14 -6.95
C ARG A 73 5.03 11.43 -7.04
N PHE A 74 5.00 12.18 -5.95
CA PHE A 74 4.28 13.46 -5.87
C PHE A 74 4.88 14.38 -4.80
N SER A 75 4.50 15.64 -4.84
CA SER A 75 4.64 16.61 -3.77
C SER A 75 3.29 17.28 -3.53
N TYR A 76 3.13 17.96 -2.41
CA TYR A 76 1.88 18.61 -2.04
C TYR A 76 2.13 19.92 -1.30
N GLY A 77 1.08 20.73 -1.22
CA GLY A 77 1.01 21.94 -0.41
C GLY A 77 -0.40 22.51 -0.37
N CYS A 78 -0.60 23.47 0.51
CA CYS A 78 -1.83 24.27 0.60
C CYS A 78 -1.52 25.65 1.21
N THR A 79 -2.46 26.60 1.15
CA THR A 79 -2.52 27.76 2.06
C THR A 79 -3.48 27.49 3.21
N HIS A 80 -4.58 26.80 2.93
CA HIS A 80 -5.51 26.27 3.93
C HIS A 80 -6.20 25.03 3.36
N LEU A 81 -6.29 23.95 4.14
CA LEU A 81 -6.93 22.72 3.71
C LEU A 81 -7.53 21.97 4.90
N GLU A 82 -8.83 21.70 4.86
CA GLU A 82 -9.52 20.84 5.81
C GLU A 82 -9.87 19.52 5.14
N LYS A 83 -9.41 18.42 5.70
CA LYS A 83 -9.62 17.08 5.16
C LYS A 83 -9.62 16.00 6.23
N ILE A 84 -10.31 14.90 5.95
CA ILE A 84 -10.04 13.60 6.59
C ILE A 84 -9.12 12.82 5.66
N PHE A 85 -8.08 12.19 6.22
CA PHE A 85 -7.21 11.35 5.41
C PHE A 85 -7.11 9.93 5.97
N PHE A 86 -6.84 8.99 5.06
CA PHE A 86 -6.46 7.62 5.39
C PHE A 86 -5.21 7.25 4.59
N HIS A 87 -4.24 6.68 5.28
CA HIS A 87 -3.16 5.94 4.68
C HIS A 87 -3.53 4.47 4.67
N ILE A 88 -3.67 3.88 3.50
CA ILE A 88 -4.21 2.54 3.33
C ILE A 88 -3.33 1.71 2.40
N SER A 89 -3.41 0.40 2.57
CA SER A 89 -2.94 -0.56 1.59
C SER A 89 -4.04 -1.57 1.32
N VAL A 90 -4.34 -1.79 0.04
CA VAL A 90 -5.27 -2.83 -0.42
C VAL A 90 -4.43 -3.91 -1.10
N THR A 91 -4.05 -4.93 -0.33
CA THR A 91 -3.24 -6.01 -0.88
C THR A 91 -4.09 -7.06 -1.59
N THR A 92 -3.62 -7.46 -2.75
CA THR A 92 -4.19 -8.51 -3.60
C THR A 92 -3.58 -9.88 -3.26
N PRO A 93 -4.10 -11.00 -3.80
CA PRO A 93 -3.55 -12.33 -3.56
C PRO A 93 -2.06 -12.48 -3.86
N ASN A 94 -1.52 -11.68 -4.78
CA ASN A 94 -0.08 -11.62 -5.09
C ASN A 94 0.71 -10.66 -4.19
N ARG A 95 0.05 -10.08 -3.17
CA ARG A 95 0.59 -9.16 -2.16
C ARG A 95 1.08 -7.79 -2.64
N TYR A 96 0.85 -7.46 -3.90
CA TYR A 96 1.02 -6.08 -4.35
C TYR A 96 -0.20 -5.24 -3.94
N ASP A 97 0.01 -3.97 -3.68
CA ASP A 97 -1.09 -3.03 -3.50
C ASP A 97 -1.90 -2.91 -4.80
N LEU A 98 -3.22 -2.95 -4.70
CA LEU A 98 -4.14 -2.95 -5.84
C LEU A 98 -3.90 -1.74 -6.76
N PHE A 99 -3.52 -0.60 -6.18
CA PHE A 99 -3.38 0.67 -6.88
C PHE A 99 -1.94 1.03 -7.23
N SER A 100 -0.94 0.21 -6.86
CA SER A 100 0.49 0.51 -7.06
C SER A 100 0.91 0.72 -8.52
N ASN A 101 0.15 0.16 -9.47
CA ASN A 101 0.43 0.33 -10.90
C ASN A 101 -0.21 1.58 -11.51
N LEU A 102 -1.02 2.33 -10.75
CA LEU A 102 -1.62 3.55 -11.23
C LEU A 102 -0.57 4.66 -11.32
N GLN A 103 -0.51 5.30 -12.49
CA GLN A 103 0.42 6.40 -12.74
C GLN A 103 -0.28 7.76 -12.73
N LYS A 104 -1.36 7.88 -11.96
CA LYS A 104 -2.15 9.12 -11.85
C LYS A 104 -2.84 9.23 -10.50
N VAL A 105 -3.10 10.47 -10.07
CA VAL A 105 -4.03 10.75 -8.98
C VAL A 105 -5.45 10.64 -9.51
N CYS A 106 -6.28 9.85 -8.84
CA CYS A 106 -7.70 9.70 -9.17
C CYS A 106 -8.56 10.54 -8.23
N SER A 107 -9.73 10.98 -8.68
CA SER A 107 -10.69 11.68 -7.84
C SER A 107 -12.11 11.37 -8.26
N MET A 108 -13.03 11.41 -7.29
CA MET A 108 -14.47 11.32 -7.54
C MET A 108 -15.22 12.27 -6.61
N PRO A 109 -16.45 12.70 -6.99
CA PRO A 109 -17.30 13.48 -6.10
C PRO A 109 -17.58 12.74 -4.79
N PHE A 110 -17.70 13.53 -3.71
CA PHE A 110 -17.99 13.07 -2.37
C PHE A 110 -18.93 14.09 -1.71
N SER A 111 -20.16 13.69 -1.42
CA SER A 111 -21.17 14.65 -0.96
C SER A 111 -20.92 15.13 0.47
N PRO A 112 -21.45 16.29 0.86
CA PRO A 112 -21.38 16.76 2.25
C PRO A 112 -21.97 15.74 3.23
N GLU A 113 -23.07 15.06 2.88
CA GLU A 113 -23.70 14.05 3.72
C GLU A 113 -22.80 12.82 3.92
N GLU A 114 -22.08 12.41 2.86
CA GLU A 114 -21.08 11.33 2.95
C GLU A 114 -19.90 11.77 3.85
N TYR A 115 -19.48 13.05 3.76
CA TYR A 115 -18.43 13.61 4.60
C TYR A 115 -18.85 13.62 6.08
N ASP A 116 -20.03 14.14 6.38
CA ASP A 116 -20.57 14.17 7.75
C ASP A 116 -20.73 12.75 8.33
N ARG A 117 -21.11 11.79 7.48
CA ARG A 117 -21.16 10.39 7.88
C ARG A 117 -19.77 9.87 8.24
N LEU A 118 -18.77 10.14 7.40
CA LEU A 118 -17.38 9.71 7.65
C LEU A 118 -16.82 10.36 8.93
N GLU A 119 -17.09 11.65 9.13
CA GLU A 119 -16.67 12.39 10.33
C GLU A 119 -17.24 11.72 11.60
N ARG A 120 -18.56 11.45 11.64
CA ARG A 120 -19.19 10.73 12.77
C ARG A 120 -18.62 9.32 13.00
N LEU A 121 -18.26 8.60 11.93
CA LEU A 121 -17.65 7.28 12.04
C LEU A 121 -16.24 7.33 12.62
N THR A 122 -15.50 8.42 12.37
CA THR A 122 -14.11 8.57 12.81
C THR A 122 -13.96 9.21 14.21
N GLU A 123 -14.97 9.98 14.67
CA GLU A 123 -14.93 10.69 15.96
C GLU A 123 -14.90 9.78 17.20
N SER A 124 -15.36 8.54 17.11
CA SER A 124 -15.38 7.64 18.27
C SER A 124 -15.36 6.16 17.85
N ALA A 125 -14.20 5.63 17.54
CA ALA A 125 -14.02 4.22 17.12
C ALA A 125 -13.88 3.27 18.34
N GLU A 126 -14.76 3.38 19.34
CA GLU A 126 -14.66 2.56 20.58
C GLU A 126 -15.38 1.20 20.49
N SER A 127 -16.12 0.93 19.40
CA SER A 127 -16.82 -0.35 19.23
C SER A 127 -16.41 -1.08 17.96
N TYR A 128 -16.46 -2.43 18.02
CA TYR A 128 -16.24 -3.25 16.82
C TYR A 128 -17.23 -2.94 15.68
N GLU A 129 -18.46 -2.55 16.00
CA GLU A 129 -19.47 -2.13 15.04
C GLU A 129 -18.96 -0.95 14.19
N LYS A 130 -18.53 0.14 14.84
CA LYS A 130 -17.98 1.32 14.16
C LYS A 130 -16.72 1.03 13.37
N LEU A 131 -15.80 0.21 13.91
CA LEU A 131 -14.60 -0.21 13.19
C LEU A 131 -14.95 -1.00 11.93
N LEU A 132 -15.96 -1.87 11.99
CA LEU A 132 -16.46 -2.61 10.82
C LEU A 132 -17.15 -1.67 9.81
N GLU A 133 -17.91 -0.67 10.28
CA GLU A 133 -18.53 0.33 9.41
C GLU A 133 -17.48 1.19 8.68
N VAL A 134 -16.44 1.68 9.37
CA VAL A 134 -15.32 2.40 8.74
C VAL A 134 -14.65 1.52 7.68
N LYS A 135 -14.38 0.26 8.01
CA LYS A 135 -13.76 -0.67 7.06
C LYS A 135 -14.63 -0.95 5.85
N ALA A 136 -15.92 -1.15 6.05
CA ALA A 136 -16.89 -1.34 4.97
C ALA A 136 -17.00 -0.09 4.09
N PHE A 137 -17.02 1.09 4.70
CA PHE A 137 -17.02 2.36 3.99
C PHE A 137 -15.77 2.52 3.10
N LEU A 138 -14.57 2.30 3.66
CA LEU A 138 -13.32 2.37 2.91
C LEU A 138 -13.29 1.35 1.76
N MET A 139 -13.73 0.10 2.01
CA MET A 139 -13.81 -0.93 0.95
C MET A 139 -14.75 -0.51 -0.19
N ASN A 140 -15.88 0.15 0.13
CA ASN A 140 -16.80 0.65 -0.88
C ASN A 140 -16.16 1.78 -1.72
N ILE A 141 -15.46 2.73 -1.09
CA ILE A 141 -14.69 3.77 -1.78
C ILE A 141 -13.63 3.15 -2.69
N MET A 142 -12.90 2.14 -2.21
CA MET A 142 -11.89 1.43 -3.01
C MET A 142 -12.51 0.69 -4.21
N ALA A 143 -13.67 0.06 -4.03
CA ALA A 143 -14.40 -0.60 -5.12
C ALA A 143 -14.85 0.41 -6.19
N LYS A 144 -15.32 1.60 -5.79
CA LYS A 144 -15.66 2.69 -6.73
C LYS A 144 -14.42 3.13 -7.53
N PHE A 145 -13.28 3.36 -6.89
CA PHE A 145 -12.04 3.68 -7.61
C PHE A 145 -11.60 2.53 -8.53
N ALA A 146 -11.72 1.29 -8.08
CA ALA A 146 -11.33 0.13 -8.88
C ALA A 146 -12.23 -0.07 -10.12
N SER A 147 -13.50 0.40 -10.11
CA SER A 147 -14.40 0.30 -11.26
C SER A 147 -13.99 1.19 -12.43
N ASP A 148 -13.23 2.26 -12.16
CA ASP A 148 -12.72 3.17 -13.21
C ASP A 148 -11.47 2.61 -13.94
N PHE A 149 -11.00 1.43 -13.52
CA PHE A 149 -9.84 0.77 -14.15
C PHE A 149 -10.30 -0.20 -15.23
N SER A 150 -9.61 -0.18 -16.36
CA SER A 150 -9.83 -1.19 -17.38
C SER A 150 -9.42 -2.58 -16.84
N GLU A 151 -10.08 -3.64 -17.31
CA GLU A 151 -9.72 -5.03 -16.97
C GLU A 151 -8.24 -5.35 -17.27
N THR A 152 -7.60 -4.57 -18.15
CA THR A 152 -6.19 -4.68 -18.50
C THR A 152 -5.25 -4.09 -17.46
N GLU A 153 -5.70 -3.10 -16.65
CA GLU A 153 -4.88 -2.44 -15.63
C GLU A 153 -4.82 -3.23 -14.32
N THR A 154 -5.88 -3.98 -13.99
CA THR A 154 -5.94 -4.81 -12.78
C THR A 154 -6.62 -6.17 -13.03
N PRO A 155 -6.05 -7.04 -13.89
CA PRO A 155 -6.66 -8.34 -14.12
C PRO A 155 -6.61 -9.19 -12.84
N VAL A 156 -7.75 -9.75 -12.44
CA VAL A 156 -7.80 -10.78 -11.39
C VAL A 156 -7.13 -12.04 -11.93
N LYS A 157 -5.83 -12.15 -11.72
CA LYS A 157 -5.08 -13.34 -12.13
C LYS A 157 -5.43 -14.54 -11.23
N LYS A 158 -5.88 -15.61 -11.83
CA LYS A 158 -6.02 -16.91 -11.15
C LYS A 158 -4.65 -17.59 -11.17
N TYR A 159 -4.07 -17.82 -10.01
CA TYR A 159 -2.82 -18.55 -9.87
C TYR A 159 -3.10 -20.03 -9.58
N GLY A 160 -2.23 -20.92 -10.09
CA GLY A 160 -2.24 -22.34 -9.75
C GLY A 160 -1.87 -22.58 -8.27
N GLU A 161 -2.22 -23.76 -7.77
CA GLU A 161 -2.01 -24.13 -6.36
C GLU A 161 -0.55 -24.00 -5.90
N ILE A 162 0.42 -24.31 -6.77
CA ILE A 162 1.85 -24.19 -6.45
C ILE A 162 2.19 -22.70 -6.13
N VAL A 163 1.72 -21.77 -6.97
CA VAL A 163 2.02 -20.33 -6.79
C VAL A 163 1.30 -19.79 -5.56
N LYS A 164 0.03 -20.14 -5.33
CA LYS A 164 -0.72 -19.74 -4.14
C LYS A 164 -0.02 -20.21 -2.85
N ASN A 165 0.36 -21.49 -2.80
CA ASN A 165 0.99 -22.09 -1.64
C ASN A 165 2.36 -21.48 -1.38
N VAL A 166 3.19 -21.25 -2.39
CA VAL A 166 4.51 -20.64 -2.18
C VAL A 166 4.40 -19.16 -1.78
N ILE A 167 3.45 -18.39 -2.31
CA ILE A 167 3.17 -17.02 -1.86
C ILE A 167 2.78 -17.02 -0.37
N SER A 168 1.95 -17.94 0.06
CA SER A 168 1.58 -18.12 1.46
C SER A 168 2.80 -18.46 2.32
N LEU A 169 3.66 -19.38 1.90
CA LEU A 169 4.89 -19.76 2.61
C LEU A 169 5.86 -18.57 2.74
N ILE A 170 6.09 -17.84 1.66
CA ILE A 170 6.93 -16.64 1.65
C ILE A 170 6.38 -15.62 2.66
N SER A 171 5.08 -15.45 2.70
CA SER A 171 4.45 -14.46 3.57
C SER A 171 4.59 -14.73 5.06
N HIS A 172 4.60 -15.99 5.45
CA HIS A 172 4.77 -16.38 6.85
C HIS A 172 6.24 -16.38 7.29
N ASN A 173 7.18 -16.46 6.34
CA ASN A 173 8.62 -16.56 6.61
C ASN A 173 9.42 -15.56 5.77
N LEU A 174 8.93 -14.30 5.69
CA LEU A 174 9.56 -13.29 4.87
C LEU A 174 10.89 -12.82 5.48
N SER A 175 12.00 -13.21 4.87
CA SER A 175 13.35 -12.86 5.30
C SER A 175 14.30 -12.83 4.10
N ILE A 176 15.36 -12.01 4.18
CA ILE A 176 16.44 -12.02 3.18
C ILE A 176 17.16 -13.38 3.10
N LYS A 177 17.03 -14.20 4.14
CA LYS A 177 17.56 -15.57 4.20
C LYS A 177 16.62 -16.61 3.61
N SER A 178 15.47 -16.21 3.06
CA SER A 178 14.51 -17.13 2.45
C SER A 178 15.15 -17.88 1.28
N ASP A 179 15.12 -19.21 1.34
CA ASP A 179 15.69 -20.08 0.32
C ASP A 179 14.57 -20.72 -0.51
N VAL A 180 14.65 -20.53 -1.84
CA VAL A 180 13.68 -21.11 -2.78
C VAL A 180 13.64 -22.63 -2.73
N LYS A 181 14.80 -23.25 -2.44
CA LYS A 181 14.88 -24.71 -2.27
C LYS A 181 14.01 -25.18 -1.10
N GLN A 182 14.06 -24.50 0.05
CA GLN A 182 13.23 -24.84 1.20
C GLN A 182 11.72 -24.73 0.89
N PHE A 183 11.32 -23.76 0.09
CA PHE A 183 9.92 -23.66 -0.35
C PHE A 183 9.53 -24.80 -1.29
N ALA A 184 10.42 -25.18 -2.22
CA ALA A 184 10.19 -26.30 -3.13
C ALA A 184 10.07 -27.62 -2.36
N ASP A 185 10.95 -27.86 -1.38
CA ASP A 185 10.93 -29.06 -0.53
C ASP A 185 9.62 -29.15 0.26
N ARG A 186 9.13 -28.04 0.82
CA ARG A 186 7.83 -28.00 1.53
C ARG A 186 6.62 -28.27 0.63
N LEU A 187 6.76 -28.00 -0.66
CA LEU A 187 5.71 -28.28 -1.67
C LEU A 187 5.89 -29.61 -2.38
N TYR A 188 6.90 -30.41 -1.97
CA TYR A 188 7.24 -31.71 -2.57
C TYR A 188 7.47 -31.63 -4.08
N ILE A 189 8.13 -30.57 -4.55
CA ILE A 189 8.52 -30.37 -5.95
C ILE A 189 9.98 -29.97 -6.07
N SER A 190 10.57 -30.12 -7.27
CA SER A 190 11.91 -29.64 -7.54
C SER A 190 11.97 -28.10 -7.56
N GLU A 191 13.10 -27.54 -7.14
CA GLU A 191 13.36 -26.09 -7.19
C GLU A 191 13.18 -25.55 -8.62
N SER A 192 13.67 -26.28 -9.63
CA SER A 192 13.53 -25.90 -11.03
C SER A 192 12.06 -25.81 -11.46
N LYS A 193 11.23 -26.79 -11.05
CA LYS A 193 9.78 -26.74 -11.29
C LYS A 193 9.13 -25.52 -10.64
N LEU A 194 9.48 -25.23 -9.37
CA LEU A 194 8.95 -24.06 -8.67
C LEU A 194 9.31 -22.77 -9.39
N ARG A 195 10.59 -22.57 -9.75
CA ARG A 195 11.06 -21.36 -10.47
C ARG A 195 10.34 -21.17 -11.80
N ASN A 196 10.18 -22.25 -12.57
CA ASN A 196 9.55 -22.18 -13.90
C ASN A 196 8.05 -21.87 -13.79
N VAL A 197 7.32 -22.55 -12.89
CA VAL A 197 5.88 -22.31 -12.69
C VAL A 197 5.65 -20.89 -12.18
N PHE A 198 6.44 -20.46 -11.19
CA PHE A 198 6.33 -19.12 -10.63
C PHE A 198 6.59 -18.04 -11.67
N LEU A 199 7.68 -18.15 -12.46
CA LEU A 199 7.99 -17.21 -13.54
C LEU A 199 6.89 -17.17 -14.59
N LYS A 200 6.37 -18.34 -14.99
CA LYS A 200 5.30 -18.44 -16.01
C LYS A 200 4.01 -17.75 -15.56
N GLU A 201 3.61 -17.93 -14.31
CA GLU A 201 2.34 -17.40 -13.80
C GLU A 201 2.46 -15.96 -13.28
N MET A 202 3.56 -15.63 -12.59
CA MET A 202 3.77 -14.30 -11.99
C MET A 202 4.44 -13.30 -12.95
N GLY A 203 5.12 -13.79 -14.00
CA GLY A 203 5.86 -12.94 -14.92
C GLY A 203 7.22 -12.44 -14.40
N ILE A 204 7.57 -12.75 -13.15
CA ILE A 204 8.82 -12.37 -12.50
C ILE A 204 9.47 -13.56 -11.80
N PRO A 205 10.82 -13.61 -11.69
CA PRO A 205 11.49 -14.65 -10.93
C PRO A 205 11.11 -14.62 -9.44
N ILE A 206 10.96 -15.80 -8.81
CA ILE A 206 10.59 -15.92 -7.39
C ILE A 206 11.57 -15.21 -6.46
N GLY A 207 12.88 -15.21 -6.75
CA GLY A 207 13.88 -14.49 -5.97
C GLY A 207 13.65 -12.97 -6.00
N LYS A 208 13.29 -12.42 -7.16
CA LYS A 208 12.93 -11.01 -7.29
C LYS A 208 11.65 -10.70 -6.51
N TYR A 209 10.65 -11.57 -6.58
CA TYR A 209 9.41 -11.41 -5.80
C TYR A 209 9.70 -11.37 -4.30
N ILE A 210 10.52 -12.29 -3.77
CA ILE A 210 10.92 -12.30 -2.35
C ILE A 210 11.60 -10.98 -1.99
N ASP A 211 12.57 -10.53 -2.80
CA ASP A 211 13.28 -9.27 -2.59
C ASP A 211 12.31 -8.07 -2.58
N ASP A 212 11.38 -8.01 -3.52
CA ASP A 212 10.36 -6.95 -3.57
C ASP A 212 9.49 -6.95 -2.30
N MET A 213 9.04 -8.12 -1.85
CA MET A 213 8.23 -8.25 -0.63
C MET A 213 8.98 -7.83 0.63
N ILE A 214 10.27 -8.16 0.75
CA ILE A 214 11.13 -7.74 1.86
C ILE A 214 11.20 -6.21 1.93
N PHE A 215 11.42 -5.55 0.79
CA PHE A 215 11.53 -4.09 0.77
C PHE A 215 10.19 -3.37 0.88
N ILE A 216 9.07 -3.96 0.43
CA ILE A 216 7.72 -3.47 0.77
C ILE A 216 7.53 -3.51 2.29
N LYS A 217 7.87 -4.63 2.92
CA LYS A 217 7.81 -4.78 4.38
C LYS A 217 8.74 -3.81 5.11
N ALA A 218 9.94 -3.58 4.57
CA ALA A 218 10.88 -2.60 5.11
C ALA A 218 10.26 -1.19 5.16
N LYS A 219 9.59 -0.76 4.09
CA LYS A 219 8.92 0.54 4.04
C LYS A 219 7.77 0.65 5.06
N GLU A 220 6.98 -0.42 5.21
CA GLU A 220 5.93 -0.48 6.25
C GLU A 220 6.50 -0.34 7.66
N LEU A 221 7.62 -1.02 7.94
CA LEU A 221 8.30 -0.95 9.24
C LEU A 221 8.96 0.42 9.47
N LEU A 222 9.51 1.03 8.42
CA LEU A 222 10.10 2.37 8.49
C LEU A 222 9.05 3.45 8.82
N ALA A 223 7.78 3.23 8.48
CA ALA A 223 6.69 4.12 8.86
C ALA A 223 6.32 4.03 10.36
N LYS A 224 6.83 3.03 11.09
CA LYS A 224 6.65 2.90 12.54
C LYS A 224 7.79 3.62 13.27
N GLU A 225 7.48 4.69 13.98
CA GLU A 225 8.49 5.51 14.67
C GLU A 225 9.24 4.75 15.78
N GLN A 226 8.60 3.77 16.42
CA GLN A 226 9.15 3.02 17.55
C GLN A 226 10.30 2.07 17.19
N LEU A 227 10.42 1.68 15.90
CA LEU A 227 11.45 0.74 15.46
C LEU A 227 12.70 1.47 15.00
N THR A 228 13.87 1.06 15.50
CA THR A 228 15.15 1.53 14.97
C THR A 228 15.47 0.89 13.62
N ILE A 229 16.43 1.46 12.87
CA ILE A 229 16.90 0.85 11.62
C ILE A 229 17.53 -0.52 11.88
N ALA A 230 18.17 -0.69 13.05
CA ALA A 230 18.74 -1.96 13.48
C ALA A 230 17.65 -3.02 13.73
N ASP A 231 16.57 -2.66 14.42
CA ASP A 231 15.43 -3.56 14.68
C ASP A 231 14.79 -4.02 13.37
N ILE A 232 14.57 -3.10 12.43
CA ILE A 232 14.02 -3.41 11.11
C ILE A 232 14.94 -4.35 10.33
N SER A 233 16.24 -4.07 10.35
CA SER A 233 17.25 -4.92 9.73
C SER A 233 17.21 -6.35 10.28
N ALA A 234 17.15 -6.48 11.62
CA ALA A 234 17.07 -7.76 12.31
C ALA A 234 15.76 -8.51 12.01
N GLU A 235 14.60 -7.82 12.04
CA GLU A 235 13.28 -8.39 11.74
C GLU A 235 13.22 -8.96 10.32
N LEU A 236 13.86 -8.27 9.35
CA LEU A 236 13.92 -8.71 7.96
C LEU A 236 15.04 -9.74 7.68
N GLY A 237 15.81 -10.12 8.71
CA GLY A 237 16.83 -11.16 8.65
C GLY A 237 18.15 -10.75 8.00
N PHE A 238 18.41 -9.45 7.83
CA PHE A 238 19.71 -8.97 7.35
C PHE A 238 20.81 -9.24 8.41
N CYS A 239 22.05 -9.42 7.95
CA CYS A 239 23.19 -9.67 8.86
C CYS A 239 23.50 -8.45 9.74
N ASP A 240 23.30 -7.23 9.21
CA ASP A 240 23.49 -5.98 9.92
C ASP A 240 22.72 -4.82 9.25
N GLN A 241 22.59 -3.71 9.97
CA GLN A 241 21.86 -2.51 9.51
C GLN A 241 22.57 -1.77 8.36
N PHE A 242 23.88 -1.94 8.20
CA PHE A 242 24.64 -1.26 7.14
C PHE A 242 24.41 -1.96 5.80
N TYR A 243 24.40 -3.31 5.81
CA TYR A 243 24.03 -4.09 4.64
C TYR A 243 22.58 -3.82 4.22
N PHE A 244 21.64 -3.80 5.16
CA PHE A 244 20.25 -3.41 4.90
C PHE A 244 20.17 -2.00 4.28
N SER A 245 20.83 -1.00 4.90
CA SER A 245 20.80 0.40 4.43
C SER A 245 21.38 0.56 3.03
N ARG A 246 22.45 -0.16 2.70
CA ARG A 246 23.05 -0.17 1.37
C ARG A 246 22.07 -0.74 0.35
N ARG A 247 21.48 -1.92 0.61
CA ARG A 247 20.52 -2.57 -0.28
C ARG A 247 19.26 -1.72 -0.48
N PHE A 248 18.78 -1.08 0.59
CA PHE A 248 17.65 -0.17 0.52
C PHE A 248 17.97 1.04 -0.38
N LYS A 249 19.16 1.65 -0.21
CA LYS A 249 19.61 2.77 -1.05
C LYS A 249 19.82 2.35 -2.52
N GLU A 250 20.37 1.18 -2.79
CA GLU A 250 20.50 0.63 -4.14
C GLU A 250 19.14 0.50 -4.82
N LYS A 251 18.11 0.08 -4.07
CA LYS A 251 16.76 -0.15 -4.60
C LYS A 251 15.93 1.12 -4.77
N PHE A 252 16.05 2.08 -3.86
CA PHE A 252 15.17 3.26 -3.80
C PHE A 252 15.89 4.60 -4.01
N GLY A 253 17.20 4.60 -4.16
CA GLY A 253 17.99 5.81 -4.37
C GLY A 253 18.30 6.62 -3.10
N GLU A 254 17.67 6.29 -1.96
CA GLU A 254 17.87 6.98 -0.69
C GLU A 254 18.02 6.01 0.48
N THR A 255 18.61 6.48 1.59
CA THR A 255 18.81 5.64 2.77
C THR A 255 17.51 5.42 3.55
N PRO A 256 17.38 4.33 4.35
CA PRO A 256 16.21 4.10 5.21
C PRO A 256 15.90 5.28 6.14
N SER A 257 16.93 5.92 6.70
CA SER A 257 16.77 7.07 7.59
C SER A 257 16.27 8.32 6.85
N SER A 258 16.74 8.55 5.59
CA SER A 258 16.23 9.61 4.73
C SER A 258 14.78 9.34 4.36
N PHE A 259 14.48 8.11 3.95
CA PHE A 259 13.12 7.69 3.62
C PHE A 259 12.15 7.93 4.78
N ARG A 260 12.52 7.52 6.02
CA ARG A 260 11.72 7.76 7.23
C ARG A 260 11.44 9.23 7.47
N LYS A 261 12.46 10.10 7.34
CA LYS A 261 12.31 11.55 7.51
C LYS A 261 11.42 12.18 6.44
N ASN A 262 11.37 11.57 5.24
CA ASN A 262 10.58 12.04 4.11
C ASN A 262 9.15 11.46 4.12
N ILE A 263 8.84 10.49 5.01
CA ILE A 263 7.46 10.11 5.29
C ILE A 263 6.86 11.30 6.05
N PRO A 264 5.91 12.03 5.48
CA PRO A 264 5.35 13.19 6.17
C PRO A 264 4.74 12.78 7.49
N GLY A 265 5.03 13.57 8.53
CA GLY A 265 4.57 13.34 9.89
C GLY A 265 3.05 13.52 10.12
N ASP A 266 2.23 13.08 9.17
CA ASP A 266 0.76 13.01 9.31
C ASP A 266 0.33 11.88 10.30
N PHE A 267 1.27 11.43 11.16
CA PHE A 267 1.03 10.43 12.20
C PHE A 267 0.87 11.05 13.60
N ILE A 268 0.76 12.39 13.72
CA ILE A 268 0.48 13.06 15.02
C ILE A 268 -0.98 13.42 15.07
#